data_7fb6c71918e7bf1dceee3bea3ba6124d
#
_entry.id   7fb6c71918e7bf1dceee3bea3ba6124d
#
_cell.length_a   1.000
_cell.length_b   1.000
_cell.length_c   1.000
_cell.angle_alpha   90.00
_cell.angle_beta   90.00
_cell.angle_gamma   90.00
#
_symmetry.space_group_name_H-M   'P 1'
#
loop_
_entity.id
_entity.type
_entity.pdbx_description
1 polymer ?
#
loop_
_entity_poly.entity_id
_entity_poly.type
_entity_poly.pdbx_seq_one_letter_code
_entity_poly.pdbx_strand_id
1 'polypeptide(L)'
;MVRGEQLYVQHCSNCHQKSGEGLGLLYPPVNVSDYMDKNFENVLCLMKYGVSGELVVNGKSFNQPMPGLRSLSDLEIAEIATYIYNSGQHKKGLILVTDVEKIMN
;
A
#
# COMPACT_ATOMS: atom_id res chain seq x y z
N MET A 1 -5.54 -6.77 -13.54
CA MET A 1 -4.29 -6.35 -12.83
C MET A 1 -3.53 -7.54 -12.25
N VAL A 2 -3.17 -8.48 -13.11
CA VAL A 2 -2.57 -9.76 -12.66
C VAL A 2 -1.22 -9.54 -11.99
N ARG A 3 -0.36 -8.69 -12.59
CA ARG A 3 0.98 -8.46 -12.06
C ARG A 3 0.97 -7.78 -10.70
N GLY A 4 0.12 -6.77 -10.53
CA GLY A 4 0.00 -6.08 -9.24
C GLY A 4 -0.50 -6.99 -8.15
N GLU A 5 -1.46 -7.85 -8.46
CA GLU A 5 -1.98 -8.83 -7.52
C GLU A 5 -0.89 -9.82 -7.11
N GLN A 6 -0.11 -10.33 -8.06
CA GLN A 6 0.98 -11.26 -7.77
C GLN A 6 2.01 -10.63 -6.85
N LEU A 7 2.41 -9.39 -7.12
CA LEU A 7 3.37 -8.68 -6.28
C LEU A 7 2.80 -8.39 -4.89
N TYR A 8 1.51 -8.05 -4.82
CA TYR A 8 0.86 -7.84 -3.52
C TYR A 8 0.88 -9.11 -2.69
N VAL A 9 0.49 -10.24 -3.28
CA VAL A 9 0.47 -11.52 -2.56
C VAL A 9 1.87 -11.87 -2.08
N GLN A 10 2.89 -11.64 -2.91
CA GLN A 10 4.27 -11.98 -2.58
C GLN A 10 4.85 -11.10 -1.47
N HIS A 11 4.57 -9.79 -1.49
CA HIS A 11 5.27 -8.83 -0.63
C HIS A 11 4.42 -8.23 0.47
N CYS A 12 3.11 -8.27 0.37
CA CYS A 12 2.23 -7.53 1.28
C CYS A 12 1.25 -8.42 2.04
N SER A 13 0.84 -9.54 1.45
CA SER A 13 -0.28 -10.32 1.99
C SER A 13 0.05 -11.02 3.31
N ASN A 14 1.33 -11.23 3.63
CA ASN A 14 1.70 -11.84 4.91
C ASN A 14 1.20 -11.01 6.09
N CYS A 15 1.20 -9.69 5.95
CA CYS A 15 0.73 -8.79 7.00
C CYS A 15 -0.67 -8.28 6.74
N HIS A 16 -0.93 -7.80 5.52
CA HIS A 16 -2.21 -7.18 5.18
C HIS A 16 -3.30 -8.16 4.73
N GLN A 17 -2.98 -9.44 4.62
CA GLN A 17 -3.84 -10.53 4.16
C GLN A 17 -4.14 -10.42 2.66
N LYS A 18 -4.55 -11.54 2.04
CA LYS A 18 -4.85 -11.57 0.61
C LYS A 18 -6.02 -10.66 0.24
N SER A 19 -7.02 -10.57 1.12
CA SER A 19 -8.17 -9.72 0.91
C SER A 19 -7.89 -8.25 1.23
N GLY A 20 -6.73 -7.96 1.85
CA GLY A 20 -6.41 -6.61 2.28
C GLY A 20 -7.09 -6.19 3.57
N GLU A 21 -7.63 -7.13 4.33
CA GLU A 21 -8.40 -6.81 5.56
C GLU A 21 -7.52 -6.47 6.76
N GLY A 22 -6.21 -6.75 6.67
CA GLY A 22 -5.32 -6.53 7.78
C GLY A 22 -5.48 -7.57 8.88
N LEU A 23 -4.95 -7.27 10.07
CA LEU A 23 -5.02 -8.18 11.20
C LEU A 23 -5.12 -7.39 12.50
N GLY A 24 -6.35 -7.29 13.04
CA GLY A 24 -6.59 -6.64 14.31
C GLY A 24 -6.00 -5.24 14.38
N LEU A 25 -5.24 -4.96 15.45
CA LEU A 25 -4.54 -3.69 15.61
C LEU A 25 -3.06 -3.79 15.27
N LEU A 26 -2.61 -4.94 14.72
CA LEU A 26 -1.21 -5.12 14.31
C LEU A 26 -0.97 -4.58 12.90
N TYR A 27 -1.79 -5.00 11.94
CA TYR A 27 -1.59 -4.65 10.54
C TYR A 27 -2.85 -4.00 9.99
N PRO A 28 -2.75 -2.75 9.48
CA PRO A 28 -3.94 -2.04 9.02
C PRO A 28 -4.51 -2.64 7.74
N PRO A 29 -5.83 -2.48 7.53
CA PRO A 29 -6.43 -2.90 6.28
C PRO A 29 -6.00 -2.00 5.12
N VAL A 30 -5.95 -2.57 3.92
CA VAL A 30 -5.74 -1.82 2.68
C VAL A 30 -6.95 -1.88 1.75
N ASN A 31 -7.92 -2.76 2.04
CA ASN A 31 -9.14 -2.86 1.24
C ASN A 31 -10.14 -1.74 1.55
N VAL A 32 -10.13 -1.22 2.76
CA VAL A 32 -10.89 -0.04 3.18
C VAL A 32 -9.97 0.77 4.07
N SER A 33 -9.55 1.95 3.62
CA SER A 33 -8.56 2.73 4.36
C SER A 33 -8.74 4.21 4.06
N ASP A 34 -9.15 4.97 5.09
CA ASP A 34 -9.25 6.41 4.96
C ASP A 34 -7.86 7.04 4.77
N TYR A 35 -6.83 6.44 5.36
CA TYR A 35 -5.46 6.91 5.17
C TYR A 35 -5.05 6.85 3.70
N MET A 36 -5.34 5.74 3.02
CA MET A 36 -5.04 5.59 1.60
C MET A 36 -5.80 6.61 0.76
N ASP A 37 -7.05 6.88 1.11
CA ASP A 37 -7.89 7.82 0.35
C ASP A 37 -7.36 9.24 0.42
N LYS A 38 -6.76 9.63 1.54
CA LYS A 38 -6.34 11.02 1.79
C LYS A 38 -4.85 11.27 1.60
N ASN A 39 -4.03 10.22 1.55
CA ASN A 39 -2.58 10.35 1.62
C ASN A 39 -1.86 9.55 0.53
N PHE A 40 -2.33 9.67 -0.71
CA PHE A 40 -1.81 8.87 -1.83
C PHE A 40 -0.28 8.94 -1.96
N GLU A 41 0.27 10.16 -1.93
CA GLU A 41 1.72 10.32 -2.09
C GLU A 41 2.49 9.68 -0.95
N ASN A 42 2.00 9.85 0.29
CA ASN A 42 2.62 9.21 1.45
C ASN A 42 2.56 7.70 1.37
N VAL A 43 1.46 7.15 0.87
CA VAL A 43 1.32 5.69 0.72
C VAL A 43 2.40 5.15 -0.21
N LEU A 44 2.64 5.80 -1.34
CA LEU A 44 3.70 5.38 -2.27
C LEU A 44 5.07 5.43 -1.59
N CYS A 45 5.35 6.50 -0.84
CA CYS A 45 6.61 6.63 -0.13
C CYS A 45 6.79 5.56 0.94
N LEU A 46 5.75 5.28 1.72
CA LEU A 46 5.89 4.27 2.77
C LEU A 46 5.97 2.85 2.21
N MET A 47 5.39 2.60 1.04
CA MET A 47 5.58 1.32 0.36
C MET A 47 7.04 1.10 0.00
N LYS A 48 7.70 2.13 -0.52
CA LYS A 48 9.10 2.03 -0.95
C LYS A 48 10.07 2.02 0.24
N TYR A 49 9.87 2.92 1.18
CA TYR A 49 10.86 3.18 2.23
C TYR A 49 10.45 2.63 3.60
N GLY A 50 9.20 2.19 3.73
CA GLY A 50 8.70 1.67 4.99
C GLY A 50 8.23 2.79 5.91
N VAL A 51 7.73 2.39 7.06
CA VAL A 51 7.24 3.32 8.07
C VAL A 51 7.48 2.76 9.47
N SER A 52 7.82 3.64 10.41
CA SER A 52 7.87 3.33 11.83
C SER A 52 7.12 4.43 12.56
N GLY A 53 6.63 4.12 13.77
CA GLY A 53 5.83 5.05 14.54
C GLY A 53 4.34 4.87 14.25
N GLU A 54 3.54 5.76 14.81
CA GLU A 54 2.10 5.62 14.77
C GLU A 54 1.51 6.06 13.44
N LEU A 55 0.58 5.23 12.92
CA LEU A 55 -0.32 5.60 11.83
C LEU A 55 -1.75 5.39 12.31
N VAL A 56 -2.62 6.34 12.00
CA VAL A 56 -4.04 6.21 12.29
C VAL A 56 -4.78 5.86 11.01
N VAL A 57 -5.39 4.67 10.98
CA VAL A 57 -6.13 4.17 9.81
C VAL A 57 -7.53 3.79 10.28
N ASN A 58 -8.55 4.36 9.66
CA ASN A 58 -9.96 4.11 9.99
C ASN A 58 -10.25 4.35 11.47
N GLY A 59 -9.62 5.38 12.05
CA GLY A 59 -9.81 5.75 13.44
C GLY A 59 -9.06 4.89 14.45
N LYS A 60 -8.22 3.97 14.01
CA LYS A 60 -7.46 3.07 14.89
C LYS A 60 -5.97 3.33 14.74
N SER A 61 -5.25 3.23 15.86
CA SER A 61 -3.81 3.46 15.90
C SER A 61 -3.04 2.17 15.62
N PHE A 62 -2.09 2.22 14.69
CA PHE A 62 -1.22 1.11 14.33
C PHE A 62 0.24 1.56 14.51
N ASN A 63 1.02 0.76 15.24
CA ASN A 63 2.41 1.09 15.59
C ASN A 63 3.42 0.07 15.10
N GLN A 64 2.97 -1.04 14.49
CA GLN A 64 3.87 -2.07 14.00
C GLN A 64 4.68 -1.51 12.83
N PRO A 65 6.02 -1.54 12.87
CA PRO A 65 6.82 -1.06 11.76
C PRO A 65 6.52 -1.85 10.48
N MET A 66 6.45 -1.12 9.37
CA MET A 66 6.28 -1.73 8.06
C MET A 66 7.61 -1.61 7.31
N PRO A 67 8.24 -2.74 6.92
CA PRO A 67 9.48 -2.65 6.15
C PRO A 67 9.20 -2.13 4.74
N GLY A 68 10.16 -1.39 4.20
CA GLY A 68 10.03 -0.86 2.85
C GLY A 68 10.37 -1.90 1.79
N LEU A 69 9.91 -1.64 0.59
CA LEU A 69 10.11 -2.51 -0.57
C LEU A 69 11.19 -1.91 -1.47
N ARG A 70 12.37 -1.66 -0.88
CA ARG A 70 13.45 -0.91 -1.57
C ARG A 70 13.99 -1.63 -2.79
N SER A 71 13.86 -2.95 -2.84
CA SER A 71 14.34 -3.75 -3.98
C SER A 71 13.39 -3.69 -5.18
N LEU A 72 12.16 -3.20 -4.99
CA LEU A 72 11.20 -3.12 -6.09
C LEU A 72 11.43 -1.84 -6.90
N SER A 73 11.26 -1.97 -8.22
CA SER A 73 11.35 -0.82 -9.12
C SER A 73 10.12 0.07 -8.98
N ASP A 74 10.22 1.30 -9.50
CA ASP A 74 9.08 2.22 -9.51
C ASP A 74 7.90 1.63 -10.30
N LEU A 75 8.18 0.88 -11.37
CA LEU A 75 7.12 0.20 -12.12
C LEU A 75 6.41 -0.83 -11.25
N GLU A 76 7.17 -1.62 -10.49
CA GLU A 76 6.57 -2.63 -9.61
C GLU A 76 5.76 -1.99 -8.49
N ILE A 77 6.25 -0.89 -7.93
CA ILE A 77 5.49 -0.11 -6.93
C ILE A 77 4.17 0.40 -7.55
N ALA A 78 4.24 0.92 -8.79
CA ALA A 78 3.03 1.39 -9.49
C ALA A 78 2.04 0.25 -9.72
N GLU A 79 2.53 -0.94 -10.04
CA GLU A 79 1.68 -2.11 -10.26
C GLU A 79 0.97 -2.54 -8.97
N ILE A 80 1.69 -2.58 -7.85
CA ILE A 80 1.09 -2.89 -6.55
C ILE A 80 0.07 -1.81 -6.17
N ALA A 81 0.44 -0.55 -6.33
CA ALA A 81 -0.43 0.58 -5.99
C ALA A 81 -1.72 0.53 -6.81
N THR A 82 -1.62 0.23 -8.10
CA THR A 82 -2.81 0.09 -8.95
C THR A 82 -3.73 -1.02 -8.41
N TYR A 83 -3.15 -2.13 -7.98
CA TYR A 83 -3.93 -3.22 -7.42
C TYR A 83 -4.65 -2.80 -6.14
N ILE A 84 -3.91 -2.27 -5.14
CA ILE A 84 -4.52 -1.94 -3.85
C ILE A 84 -5.49 -0.77 -3.92
N TYR A 85 -5.27 0.17 -4.84
CA TYR A 85 -6.16 1.32 -5.02
C TYR A 85 -7.37 1.03 -5.91
N ASN A 86 -7.52 -0.21 -6.37
CA ASN A 86 -8.68 -0.61 -7.19
C ASN A 86 -9.30 -1.91 -6.70
N SER A 87 -8.81 -2.45 -5.59
CA SER A 87 -9.41 -3.60 -4.92
C SER A 87 -10.22 -3.11 -3.72
N GLY A 88 -11.02 -4.00 -3.14
CA GLY A 88 -11.87 -3.62 -2.02
C GLY A 88 -12.81 -2.49 -2.43
N GLN A 89 -12.83 -1.42 -1.64
CA GLN A 89 -13.72 -0.29 -1.88
C GLN A 89 -13.06 0.88 -2.61
N HIS A 90 -11.79 0.74 -2.99
CA HIS A 90 -11.08 1.79 -3.71
C HIS A 90 -11.30 1.66 -5.20
N LYS A 91 -11.43 2.81 -5.90
CA LYS A 91 -11.65 2.86 -7.36
C LYS A 91 -10.89 4.03 -7.95
N LYS A 92 -9.57 4.04 -7.78
CA LYS A 92 -8.75 5.17 -8.19
C LYS A 92 -8.36 5.14 -9.66
N GLY A 93 -8.37 3.98 -10.30
CA GLY A 93 -7.92 3.83 -11.67
C GLY A 93 -6.43 3.51 -11.75
N LEU A 94 -5.88 3.51 -12.97
CA LEU A 94 -4.50 3.14 -13.23
C LEU A 94 -3.52 4.15 -12.62
N ILE A 95 -2.54 3.63 -11.88
CA ILE A 95 -1.44 4.44 -11.35
C ILE A 95 -0.23 4.15 -12.22
N LEU A 96 0.32 5.20 -12.83
CA LEU A 96 1.41 5.07 -13.80
C LEU A 96 2.75 5.10 -13.11
N VAL A 97 3.76 4.47 -13.75
CA VAL A 97 5.12 4.52 -13.24
C VAL A 97 5.62 5.97 -13.15
N THR A 98 5.17 6.85 -14.05
CA THR A 98 5.55 8.27 -14.01
C THR A 98 5.01 8.96 -12.77
N ASP A 99 3.84 8.54 -12.25
CA ASP A 99 3.31 9.09 -10.99
C ASP A 99 4.24 8.73 -9.83
N VAL A 100 4.72 7.49 -9.80
CA VAL A 100 5.63 7.02 -8.76
C VAL A 100 6.96 7.74 -8.85
N GLU A 101 7.51 7.88 -10.06
CA GLU A 101 8.78 8.56 -10.28
C GLU A 101 8.75 10.01 -9.80
N LYS A 102 7.66 10.71 -10.05
CA LYS A 102 7.49 12.10 -9.59
C LYS A 102 7.55 12.20 -8.07
N ILE A 103 6.95 11.26 -7.38
CA ILE A 103 6.85 11.27 -5.93
C ILE A 103 8.18 10.84 -5.30
N MET A 104 8.85 9.85 -5.90
CA MET A 104 10.11 9.30 -5.36
C MET A 104 11.32 10.18 -5.65
N ASN A 105 11.23 11.04 -6.63
CA ASN A 105 12.30 11.94 -7.03
C ASN A 105 11.91 13.38 -6.75
#